data_923131238079dee9f9b2dd942660017c
#
_entry.id   923131238079dee9f9b2dd942660017c
#
_cell.length_a   1.000
_cell.length_b   1.000
_cell.length_c   1.000
_cell.angle_alpha   90.00
_cell.angle_beta   90.00
_cell.angle_gamma   90.00
#
_symmetry.space_group_name_H-M   'P 1'
#
loop_
_entity.id
_entity.type
_entity.pdbx_description
1 polymer ?
#
loop_
_entity_poly.entity_id
_entity_poly.type
_entity_poly.pdbx_seq_one_letter_code
_entity_poly.pdbx_strand_id
1 'polypeptide(L)'
;MKINETEYIKEVTKIYNGEIQIIGKFKGLAFPILAKDKYGVLSISKASLLLHYKPTIKAALNQTEYFMSMLTEKHPKIAKLVRPASEYKAAKQKMLFETKFGLVSVNPDSLLAGHEPTVRVAVNRKDYMYKQLKYLYGDKYEFIIHSTDRHKGKCELICPIHGHVFVDNDYIFSGVGCIECNSHMNKSNVLYIVKLSSEEESFYKLGITYRKRNGKLQRYSQYAQFGYKIEEIKTISFESFEECRDKETELKRLIKNNLYLPKK
;
A
#
# COMPACT_ATOMS: atom_id res chain seq x y z
N MET A 1 -0.33 50.48 18.71
CA MET A 1 0.94 50.11 19.38
C MET A 1 2.07 50.31 18.39
N LYS A 2 3.05 51.17 18.69
CA LYS A 2 4.27 51.29 17.85
C LYS A 2 5.29 50.29 18.39
N ILE A 3 5.47 49.20 17.75
CA ILE A 3 6.49 48.20 18.07
C ILE A 3 7.73 48.46 17.20
N ASN A 4 8.90 48.44 17.77
CA ASN A 4 10.14 48.56 17.01
C ASN A 4 10.62 47.20 16.50
N GLU A 5 11.65 47.18 15.65
CA GLU A 5 12.14 45.94 14.99
C GLU A 5 12.61 44.89 15.98
N THR A 6 13.36 45.31 17.02
CA THR A 6 13.88 44.38 18.03
C THR A 6 12.78 43.74 18.85
N GLU A 7 11.77 44.52 19.25
CA GLU A 7 10.61 44.02 19.98
C GLU A 7 9.79 43.06 19.11
N TYR A 8 9.58 43.40 17.82
CA TYR A 8 8.88 42.58 16.88
C TYR A 8 9.56 41.21 16.67
N ILE A 9 10.88 41.20 16.44
CA ILE A 9 11.66 39.97 16.27
C ILE A 9 11.59 39.11 17.55
N LYS A 10 11.74 39.73 18.73
CA LYS A 10 11.63 39.03 20.02
C LYS A 10 10.24 38.37 20.17
N GLU A 11 9.18 39.08 19.83
CA GLU A 11 7.81 38.55 19.93
C GLU A 11 7.56 37.39 18.95
N VAL A 12 7.97 37.51 17.71
CA VAL A 12 7.88 36.44 16.71
C VAL A 12 8.69 35.21 17.17
N THR A 13 9.91 35.42 17.65
CA THR A 13 10.76 34.33 18.17
C THR A 13 10.09 33.60 19.33
N LYS A 14 9.44 34.35 20.23
CA LYS A 14 8.69 33.78 21.35
C LYS A 14 7.47 32.98 20.90
N ILE A 15 6.65 33.53 19.98
CA ILE A 15 5.44 32.87 19.46
C ILE A 15 5.76 31.53 18.80
N TYR A 16 6.85 31.49 18.03
CA TYR A 16 7.22 30.31 17.21
C TYR A 16 8.39 29.52 17.78
N ASN A 17 8.84 29.79 19.03
CA ASN A 17 9.96 29.13 19.68
C ASN A 17 11.25 29.09 18.82
N GLY A 18 11.48 30.15 18.02
CA GLY A 18 12.61 30.25 17.11
C GLY A 18 12.47 29.46 15.78
N GLU A 19 11.35 28.77 15.55
CA GLU A 19 11.11 28.04 14.27
C GLU A 19 11.02 28.99 13.06
N ILE A 20 10.65 30.26 13.28
CA ILE A 20 10.55 31.27 12.25
C ILE A 20 11.57 32.39 12.55
N GLN A 21 12.42 32.65 11.58
CA GLN A 21 13.43 33.71 11.62
C GLN A 21 13.06 34.86 10.69
N ILE A 22 13.11 36.08 11.17
CA ILE A 22 12.95 37.28 10.33
C ILE A 22 14.25 37.53 9.59
N ILE A 23 14.19 37.58 8.26
CA ILE A 23 15.37 37.80 7.39
C ILE A 23 15.27 39.12 6.60
N GLY A 24 14.06 39.70 6.54
CA GLY A 24 13.81 40.99 5.88
C GLY A 24 13.78 42.15 6.89
N LYS A 25 14.06 43.36 6.41
CA LYS A 25 13.99 44.58 7.21
C LYS A 25 12.55 44.90 7.63
N PHE A 26 12.32 45.09 8.92
CA PHE A 26 11.03 45.48 9.46
C PHE A 26 10.74 46.95 9.17
N LYS A 27 9.66 47.23 8.46
CA LYS A 27 9.19 48.59 8.10
C LYS A 27 7.93 49.00 8.90
N GLY A 28 7.44 48.14 9.78
CA GLY A 28 6.21 48.30 10.55
C GLY A 28 5.17 47.19 10.29
N LEU A 29 4.21 47.08 11.17
CA LEU A 29 3.22 45.97 11.19
C LEU A 29 2.35 45.88 9.94
N ALA A 30 2.11 46.99 9.25
CA ALA A 30 1.28 47.03 8.04
C ALA A 30 2.06 46.66 6.74
N PHE A 31 3.38 46.57 6.82
CA PHE A 31 4.23 46.34 5.67
C PHE A 31 4.60 44.85 5.51
N PRO A 32 4.93 44.43 4.27
CA PRO A 32 5.43 43.09 4.01
C PRO A 32 6.75 42.82 4.73
N ILE A 33 6.96 41.55 5.09
CA ILE A 33 8.22 41.10 5.70
C ILE A 33 8.62 39.75 5.15
N LEU A 34 9.94 39.54 5.01
CA LEU A 34 10.51 38.23 4.67
C LEU A 34 10.87 37.50 5.97
N ALA A 35 10.48 36.25 6.02
CA ALA A 35 10.82 35.33 7.11
C ALA A 35 11.34 34.01 6.49
N LYS A 36 11.94 33.18 7.31
CA LYS A 36 12.42 31.84 6.93
C LYS A 36 12.04 30.86 8.03
N ASP A 37 11.55 29.72 7.62
CA ASP A 37 11.42 28.54 8.48
C ASP A 37 12.25 27.37 7.90
N LYS A 38 12.13 26.18 8.51
CA LYS A 38 12.85 24.99 8.08
C LYS A 38 12.49 24.50 6.67
N TYR A 39 11.37 24.93 6.11
CA TYR A 39 10.92 24.52 4.78
C TYR A 39 11.30 25.52 3.67
N GLY A 40 11.58 26.75 4.00
CA GLY A 40 11.97 27.75 3.01
C GLY A 40 11.71 29.20 3.41
N VAL A 41 11.83 30.08 2.41
CA VAL A 41 11.63 31.52 2.59
C VAL A 41 10.17 31.89 2.36
N LEU A 42 9.65 32.71 3.24
CA LEU A 42 8.27 33.17 3.31
C LEU A 42 8.18 34.65 3.02
N SER A 43 7.21 35.05 2.21
CA SER A 43 6.85 36.45 1.97
C SER A 43 5.49 36.73 2.63
N ILE A 44 5.50 37.43 3.73
CA ILE A 44 4.32 37.73 4.51
C ILE A 44 3.85 39.13 4.14
N SER A 45 2.63 39.26 3.64
CA SER A 45 2.08 40.51 3.12
C SER A 45 1.95 41.63 4.15
N LYS A 46 1.78 41.28 5.42
CA LYS A 46 1.79 42.24 6.55
C LYS A 46 2.49 41.58 7.72
N ALA A 47 3.47 42.26 8.30
CA ALA A 47 4.22 41.75 9.46
C ALA A 47 3.33 41.37 10.66
N SER A 48 2.21 42.09 10.86
CA SER A 48 1.21 41.78 11.90
C SER A 48 0.63 40.38 11.81
N LEU A 49 0.59 39.76 10.64
CA LEU A 49 0.04 38.41 10.45
C LEU A 49 0.86 37.35 11.19
N LEU A 50 2.19 37.54 11.31
CA LEU A 50 3.04 36.61 12.06
C LEU A 50 2.79 36.64 13.58
N LEU A 51 2.17 37.70 14.09
CA LEU A 51 1.81 37.77 15.51
C LEU A 51 0.55 36.97 15.86
N HIS A 52 -0.20 36.55 14.85
CA HIS A 52 -1.51 35.91 15.08
C HIS A 52 -1.70 34.59 14.33
N TYR A 53 -1.00 34.40 13.22
CA TYR A 53 -1.23 33.24 12.33
C TYR A 53 0.07 32.57 11.90
N LYS A 54 0.12 31.24 12.02
CA LYS A 54 1.22 30.46 11.44
C LYS A 54 1.20 30.55 9.91
N PRO A 55 2.32 30.85 9.27
CA PRO A 55 2.41 30.89 7.81
C PRO A 55 2.02 29.54 7.19
N THR A 56 1.49 29.61 5.98
CA THR A 56 1.13 28.44 5.19
C THR A 56 1.98 28.37 3.91
N ILE A 57 1.91 27.29 3.17
CA ILE A 57 2.58 27.14 1.87
C ILE A 57 2.32 28.32 0.94
N LYS A 58 1.14 28.96 1.02
CA LYS A 58 0.81 30.15 0.21
C LYS A 58 1.73 31.36 0.43
N ALA A 59 2.34 31.44 1.60
CA ALA A 59 3.30 32.49 1.93
C ALA A 59 4.71 32.19 1.44
N ALA A 60 5.01 30.98 1.02
CA ALA A 60 6.33 30.62 0.53
C ALA A 60 6.64 31.31 -0.81
N LEU A 61 7.88 31.81 -0.98
CA LEU A 61 8.36 32.38 -2.25
C LEU A 61 8.40 31.30 -3.33
N ASN A 62 8.86 30.10 -3.00
CA ASN A 62 8.76 28.94 -3.87
C ASN A 62 7.83 27.91 -3.21
N GLN A 63 6.56 27.96 -3.58
CA GLN A 63 5.54 27.10 -2.96
C GLN A 63 5.75 25.61 -3.27
N THR A 64 6.31 25.28 -4.44
CA THR A 64 6.59 23.89 -4.84
C THR A 64 7.72 23.29 -4.01
N GLU A 65 8.83 24.02 -3.86
CA GLU A 65 9.94 23.56 -2.99
C GLU A 65 9.53 23.45 -1.53
N TYR A 66 8.80 24.43 -1.04
CA TYR A 66 8.28 24.42 0.32
C TYR A 66 7.38 23.21 0.58
N PHE A 67 6.46 22.92 -0.35
CA PHE A 67 5.62 21.73 -0.30
C PHE A 67 6.46 20.44 -0.30
N MET A 68 7.45 20.33 -1.18
CA MET A 68 8.32 19.15 -1.25
C MET A 68 9.16 18.96 0.00
N SER A 69 9.63 20.05 0.60
CA SER A 69 10.36 20.01 1.88
C SER A 69 9.45 19.49 3.01
N MET A 70 8.21 19.97 3.09
CA MET A 70 7.21 19.45 4.04
C MET A 70 6.89 17.97 3.80
N LEU A 71 6.73 17.57 2.53
CA LEU A 71 6.45 16.18 2.18
C LEU A 71 7.62 15.27 2.56
N THR A 72 8.84 15.72 2.33
CA THR A 72 10.06 14.97 2.66
C THR A 72 10.19 14.74 4.16
N GLU A 73 9.84 15.73 4.98
CA GLU A 73 9.88 15.58 6.43
C GLU A 73 8.78 14.65 6.95
N LYS A 74 7.53 14.87 6.50
CA LYS A 74 6.38 14.10 6.99
C LYS A 74 6.33 12.67 6.44
N HIS A 75 6.62 12.51 5.15
CA HIS A 75 6.48 11.26 4.40
C HIS A 75 7.65 11.02 3.45
N PRO A 76 8.87 10.76 3.96
CA PRO A 76 10.08 10.64 3.15
C PRO A 76 10.00 9.52 2.10
N LYS A 77 9.23 8.47 2.37
CA LYS A 77 8.99 7.39 1.38
C LYS A 77 8.20 7.91 0.18
N ILE A 78 7.13 8.66 0.42
CA ILE A 78 6.28 9.22 -0.65
C ILE A 78 7.07 10.28 -1.45
N ALA A 79 7.81 11.15 -0.75
CA ALA A 79 8.63 12.16 -1.40
C ALA A 79 9.66 11.57 -2.39
N LYS A 80 10.20 10.38 -2.11
CA LYS A 80 11.08 9.66 -3.04
C LYS A 80 10.36 9.07 -4.26
N LEU A 81 9.05 8.86 -4.18
CA LEU A 81 8.26 8.27 -5.28
C LEU A 81 7.78 9.31 -6.29
N VAL A 82 7.75 10.59 -5.93
CA VAL A 82 7.14 11.64 -6.74
C VAL A 82 8.10 12.78 -6.99
N ARG A 83 8.03 13.35 -8.20
CA ARG A 83 8.71 14.60 -8.57
C ARG A 83 7.67 15.58 -9.11
N PRO A 84 7.68 16.85 -8.70
CA PRO A 84 6.76 17.84 -9.25
C PRO A 84 6.95 17.97 -10.77
N ALA A 85 5.86 17.85 -11.52
CA ALA A 85 5.80 18.09 -12.96
C ALA A 85 4.94 19.33 -13.29
N SER A 86 4.39 20.00 -12.28
CA SER A 86 3.72 21.28 -12.36
C SER A 86 3.94 22.07 -11.09
N GLU A 87 3.68 23.38 -11.14
CA GLU A 87 3.77 24.25 -9.98
C GLU A 87 2.65 23.97 -8.96
N TYR A 88 2.97 24.18 -7.69
CA TYR A 88 1.99 24.18 -6.61
C TYR A 88 1.09 25.42 -6.73
N LYS A 89 -0.22 25.21 -6.68
CA LYS A 89 -1.20 26.31 -6.72
C LYS A 89 -2.04 26.38 -5.44
N ALA A 90 -2.53 25.25 -4.98
CA ALA A 90 -3.30 25.17 -3.74
C ALA A 90 -3.37 23.72 -3.24
N ALA A 91 -3.57 23.52 -1.95
CA ALA A 91 -3.61 22.23 -1.29
C ALA A 91 -4.64 21.26 -1.90
N LYS A 92 -5.82 21.74 -2.26
CA LYS A 92 -6.91 20.96 -2.86
C LYS A 92 -6.95 21.02 -4.40
N GLN A 93 -6.06 21.76 -5.02
CA GLN A 93 -5.95 21.79 -6.49
C GLN A 93 -4.99 20.72 -6.95
N LYS A 94 -5.42 19.90 -7.91
CA LYS A 94 -4.59 18.85 -8.47
C LYS A 94 -3.30 19.39 -9.05
N MET A 95 -2.22 18.74 -8.70
CA MET A 95 -0.87 18.99 -9.17
C MET A 95 -0.36 17.75 -9.91
N LEU A 96 0.42 17.94 -10.96
CA LEU A 96 1.04 16.84 -11.69
C LEU A 96 2.36 16.48 -11.02
N PHE A 97 2.55 15.18 -10.85
CA PHE A 97 3.80 14.60 -10.38
C PHE A 97 4.25 13.50 -11.34
N GLU A 98 5.54 13.45 -11.56
CA GLU A 98 6.18 12.33 -12.23
C GLU A 98 6.51 11.24 -11.19
N THR A 99 6.23 10.00 -11.55
CA THR A 99 6.63 8.81 -10.80
C THR A 99 7.41 7.87 -11.73
N LYS A 100 8.05 6.85 -11.18
CA LYS A 100 8.72 5.83 -12.00
C LYS A 100 7.79 5.09 -12.98
N PHE A 101 6.47 5.19 -12.79
CA PHE A 101 5.47 4.54 -13.65
C PHE A 101 4.76 5.51 -14.59
N GLY A 102 5.01 6.82 -14.49
CA GLY A 102 4.41 7.85 -15.31
C GLY A 102 3.79 8.99 -14.51
N LEU A 103 3.06 9.86 -15.20
CA LEU A 103 2.44 11.04 -14.61
C LEU A 103 1.18 10.69 -13.81
N VAL A 104 1.05 11.32 -12.65
CA VAL A 104 -0.12 11.24 -11.77
C VAL A 104 -0.65 12.65 -11.48
N SER A 105 -1.96 12.77 -11.31
CA SER A 105 -2.64 14.02 -10.98
C SER A 105 -3.28 13.91 -9.59
N VAL A 106 -2.64 14.50 -8.58
CA VAL A 106 -2.98 14.30 -7.15
C VAL A 106 -3.13 15.65 -6.46
N ASN A 107 -4.04 15.71 -5.49
CA ASN A 107 -4.10 16.86 -4.59
C ASN A 107 -2.90 16.81 -3.63
N PRO A 108 -2.14 17.91 -3.47
CA PRO A 108 -1.01 17.97 -2.53
C PRO A 108 -1.37 17.53 -1.11
N ASP A 109 -2.57 17.89 -0.61
CA ASP A 109 -3.06 17.46 0.71
C ASP A 109 -3.11 15.94 0.87
N SER A 110 -3.45 15.20 -0.19
CA SER A 110 -3.47 13.74 -0.14
C SER A 110 -2.09 13.15 0.10
N LEU A 111 -1.04 13.72 -0.51
CA LEU A 111 0.34 13.29 -0.29
C LEU A 111 0.81 13.67 1.13
N LEU A 112 0.46 14.87 1.62
CA LEU A 112 0.77 15.31 2.98
C LEU A 112 -0.02 14.54 4.06
N ALA A 113 -1.13 13.89 3.69
CA ALA A 113 -1.88 12.97 4.53
C ALA A 113 -1.33 11.53 4.50
N GLY A 114 -0.28 11.26 3.72
CA GLY A 114 0.37 9.96 3.66
C GLY A 114 -0.19 9.01 2.60
N HIS A 115 -1.03 9.50 1.68
CA HIS A 115 -1.58 8.66 0.61
C HIS A 115 -0.63 8.58 -0.58
N GLU A 116 -0.17 7.38 -0.92
CA GLU A 116 0.64 7.13 -2.11
C GLU A 116 -0.19 7.25 -3.40
N PRO A 117 0.41 7.73 -4.51
CA PRO A 117 -0.24 7.74 -5.81
C PRO A 117 -0.56 6.31 -6.28
N THR A 118 -1.76 6.12 -6.80
CA THR A 118 -2.23 4.84 -7.35
C THR A 118 -2.60 4.95 -8.82
N VAL A 119 -2.88 3.83 -9.48
CA VAL A 119 -3.41 3.78 -10.86
C VAL A 119 -4.62 4.72 -11.06
N ARG A 120 -5.46 4.91 -10.02
CA ARG A 120 -6.67 5.75 -10.10
C ARG A 120 -6.39 7.21 -10.42
N VAL A 121 -5.25 7.72 -9.98
CA VAL A 121 -4.84 9.11 -10.17
C VAL A 121 -3.83 9.30 -11.31
N ALA A 122 -3.47 8.22 -12.00
CA ALA A 122 -2.60 8.27 -13.16
C ALA A 122 -3.28 8.98 -14.34
N VAL A 123 -2.52 9.79 -15.07
CA VAL A 123 -2.97 10.50 -16.27
C VAL A 123 -3.28 9.49 -17.39
N ASN A 124 -2.38 8.54 -17.59
CA ASN A 124 -2.61 7.38 -18.46
C ASN A 124 -2.63 6.11 -17.58
N ARG A 125 -3.84 5.67 -17.19
CA ARG A 125 -4.02 4.57 -16.25
C ARG A 125 -3.53 3.23 -16.80
N LYS A 126 -3.74 2.94 -18.10
CA LYS A 126 -3.31 1.68 -18.71
C LYS A 126 -1.79 1.58 -18.79
N ASP A 127 -1.13 2.63 -19.28
CA ASP A 127 0.34 2.69 -19.34
C ASP A 127 0.97 2.60 -17.94
N TYR A 128 0.40 3.33 -16.99
CA TYR A 128 0.85 3.30 -15.59
C TYR A 128 0.77 1.88 -15.00
N MET A 129 -0.37 1.21 -15.19
CA MET A 129 -0.58 -0.17 -14.74
C MET A 129 0.36 -1.15 -15.44
N TYR A 130 0.55 -1.01 -16.75
CA TYR A 130 1.47 -1.83 -17.52
C TYR A 130 2.91 -1.73 -16.97
N LYS A 131 3.40 -0.51 -16.75
CA LYS A 131 4.73 -0.26 -16.17
C LYS A 131 4.87 -0.82 -14.75
N GLN A 132 3.81 -0.75 -13.93
CA GLN A 132 3.81 -1.40 -12.61
C GLN A 132 3.93 -2.93 -12.74
N LEU A 133 3.20 -3.56 -13.65
CA LEU A 133 3.26 -5.00 -13.87
C LEU A 133 4.62 -5.42 -14.43
N LYS A 134 5.18 -4.68 -15.40
CA LYS A 134 6.55 -4.93 -15.89
C LYS A 134 7.59 -4.77 -14.78
N TYR A 135 7.42 -3.83 -13.86
CA TYR A 135 8.30 -3.69 -12.70
C TYR A 135 8.22 -4.88 -11.74
N LEU A 136 7.01 -5.44 -11.53
CA LEU A 136 6.79 -6.58 -10.64
C LEU A 136 7.30 -7.90 -11.22
N TYR A 137 7.12 -8.10 -12.51
CA TYR A 137 7.36 -9.39 -13.17
C TYR A 137 8.55 -9.40 -14.15
N GLY A 138 9.15 -8.23 -14.43
CA GLY A 138 10.17 -8.12 -15.45
C GLY A 138 9.65 -8.56 -16.82
N ASP A 139 10.44 -9.34 -17.52
CA ASP A 139 10.10 -9.88 -18.84
C ASP A 139 9.45 -11.27 -18.80
N LYS A 140 9.08 -11.73 -17.60
CA LYS A 140 8.45 -13.04 -17.41
C LYS A 140 7.12 -13.18 -18.14
N TYR A 141 6.35 -12.08 -18.26
CA TYR A 141 5.04 -12.06 -18.90
C TYR A 141 4.88 -10.80 -19.76
N GLU A 142 4.07 -10.91 -20.82
CA GLU A 142 3.45 -9.77 -21.48
C GLU A 142 2.06 -9.55 -20.92
N PHE A 143 1.54 -8.30 -21.01
CA PHE A 143 0.28 -7.90 -20.40
C PHE A 143 -0.61 -7.12 -21.37
N ILE A 144 -1.90 -7.47 -21.41
CA ILE A 144 -2.95 -6.73 -22.09
C ILE A 144 -3.92 -6.21 -21.03
N ILE A 145 -3.97 -4.89 -20.84
CA ILE A 145 -4.77 -4.25 -19.81
C ILE A 145 -6.18 -3.98 -20.36
N HIS A 146 -7.13 -4.79 -19.97
CA HIS A 146 -8.55 -4.62 -20.33
C HIS A 146 -9.23 -3.59 -19.41
N SER A 147 -8.94 -3.64 -18.11
CA SER A 147 -9.49 -2.74 -17.11
C SER A 147 -8.41 -2.28 -16.13
N THR A 148 -8.48 -1.03 -15.69
CA THR A 148 -7.62 -0.47 -14.66
C THR A 148 -8.26 -0.47 -13.26
N ASP A 149 -9.46 -1.02 -13.12
CA ASP A 149 -10.08 -1.24 -11.81
C ASP A 149 -9.38 -2.39 -11.09
N ARG A 150 -8.84 -2.10 -9.90
CA ARG A 150 -8.06 -3.08 -9.15
C ARG A 150 -8.91 -4.24 -8.65
N HIS A 151 -10.13 -3.97 -8.20
CA HIS A 151 -10.96 -4.96 -7.50
C HIS A 151 -11.92 -5.72 -8.43
N LYS A 152 -12.33 -5.10 -9.54
CA LYS A 152 -13.31 -5.67 -10.47
C LYS A 152 -12.74 -5.89 -11.87
N GLY A 153 -11.53 -5.42 -12.10
CA GLY A 153 -10.88 -5.49 -13.40
C GLY A 153 -10.13 -6.79 -13.62
N LYS A 154 -9.94 -7.12 -14.89
CA LYS A 154 -9.10 -8.23 -15.35
C LYS A 154 -7.98 -7.72 -16.22
N CYS A 155 -6.85 -8.39 -16.11
CA CYS A 155 -5.71 -8.27 -16.99
C CYS A 155 -5.50 -9.61 -17.68
N GLU A 156 -5.20 -9.59 -18.95
CA GLU A 156 -4.74 -10.75 -19.69
C GLU A 156 -3.21 -10.74 -19.67
N LEU A 157 -2.62 -11.81 -19.17
CA LEU A 157 -1.19 -12.03 -19.27
C LEU A 157 -0.89 -13.12 -20.29
N ILE A 158 0.18 -12.95 -21.03
CA ILE A 158 0.68 -13.95 -21.96
C ILE A 158 1.81 -14.71 -21.25
N CYS A 159 1.49 -15.92 -20.81
CA CYS A 159 2.44 -16.82 -20.16
C CYS A 159 3.23 -17.59 -21.21
N PRO A 160 4.56 -17.71 -21.11
CA PRO A 160 5.36 -18.51 -22.06
C PRO A 160 4.97 -20.00 -22.11
N ILE A 161 4.38 -20.50 -21.01
CA ILE A 161 4.01 -21.92 -20.87
C ILE A 161 2.54 -22.15 -21.23
N HIS A 162 1.62 -21.26 -20.75
CA HIS A 162 0.17 -21.46 -20.83
C HIS A 162 -0.53 -20.54 -21.84
N GLY A 163 0.23 -19.67 -22.55
CA GLY A 163 -0.37 -18.71 -23.50
C GLY A 163 -1.18 -17.62 -22.79
N HIS A 164 -2.33 -17.30 -23.33
CA HIS A 164 -3.21 -16.23 -22.86
C HIS A 164 -4.01 -16.66 -21.62
N VAL A 165 -3.79 -15.98 -20.49
CA VAL A 165 -4.43 -16.27 -19.20
C VAL A 165 -5.08 -15.00 -18.64
N PHE A 166 -6.39 -15.05 -18.37
CA PHE A 166 -7.09 -13.95 -17.70
C PHE A 166 -6.93 -14.04 -16.19
N VAL A 167 -6.46 -12.96 -15.57
CA VAL A 167 -6.20 -12.86 -14.13
C VAL A 167 -6.88 -11.62 -13.56
N ASP A 168 -7.52 -11.76 -12.42
CA ASP A 168 -8.06 -10.61 -11.71
C ASP A 168 -6.93 -9.66 -11.28
N ASN A 169 -7.17 -8.35 -11.39
CA ASN A 169 -6.15 -7.35 -11.10
C ASN A 169 -5.62 -7.44 -9.67
N ASP A 170 -6.45 -7.78 -8.69
CA ASP A 170 -5.98 -7.98 -7.30
C ASP A 170 -4.97 -9.12 -7.20
N TYR A 171 -5.21 -10.23 -7.90
CA TYR A 171 -4.29 -11.38 -7.90
C TYR A 171 -2.97 -11.04 -8.57
N ILE A 172 -3.00 -10.36 -9.71
CA ILE A 172 -1.77 -10.03 -10.43
C ILE A 172 -0.91 -9.05 -9.63
N PHE A 173 -1.53 -8.05 -8.97
CA PHE A 173 -0.81 -7.12 -8.10
C PHE A 173 -0.34 -7.72 -6.77
N SER A 174 -0.88 -8.87 -6.36
CA SER A 174 -0.39 -9.63 -5.20
C SER A 174 0.82 -10.52 -5.50
N GLY A 175 1.33 -10.50 -6.74
CA GLY A 175 2.50 -11.26 -7.15
C GLY A 175 2.21 -12.69 -7.63
N VAL A 176 0.91 -13.04 -7.76
CA VAL A 176 0.53 -14.41 -8.15
C VAL A 176 0.93 -14.74 -9.60
N GLY A 177 0.86 -13.77 -10.53
CA GLY A 177 1.21 -14.00 -11.94
C GLY A 177 0.24 -14.97 -12.63
N CYS A 178 0.77 -15.87 -13.44
CA CYS A 178 -0.04 -16.89 -14.13
C CYS A 178 -0.66 -17.85 -13.12
N ILE A 179 -2.00 -17.89 -13.09
CA ILE A 179 -2.74 -18.76 -12.15
C ILE A 179 -2.53 -20.24 -12.46
N GLU A 180 -2.32 -20.60 -13.71
CA GLU A 180 -2.04 -21.97 -14.13
C GLU A 180 -0.64 -22.42 -13.72
N CYS A 181 0.40 -21.57 -13.90
CA CYS A 181 1.72 -21.84 -13.34
C CYS A 181 1.67 -22.03 -11.83
N ASN A 182 0.95 -21.14 -11.13
CA ASN A 182 0.82 -21.22 -9.67
C ASN A 182 -0.07 -22.39 -9.24
N SER A 183 -1.02 -22.80 -10.07
CA SER A 183 -1.82 -23.98 -9.77
C SER A 183 -0.97 -25.26 -9.74
N HIS A 184 0.07 -25.31 -10.52
CA HIS A 184 0.98 -26.48 -10.60
C HIS A 184 2.19 -26.36 -9.69
N MET A 185 2.79 -25.17 -9.51
CA MET A 185 4.05 -25.00 -8.78
C MET A 185 3.93 -24.90 -7.24
N ASN A 186 2.76 -24.57 -6.69
CA ASN A 186 2.58 -24.40 -5.24
C ASN A 186 1.64 -25.41 -4.60
N LYS A 187 1.22 -26.43 -5.32
CA LYS A 187 0.40 -27.50 -4.77
C LYS A 187 1.32 -28.66 -4.38
N SER A 188 1.89 -28.60 -3.18
CA SER A 188 2.07 -29.86 -2.49
C SER A 188 0.67 -30.39 -2.26
N ASN A 189 0.17 -31.24 -3.18
CA ASN A 189 -1.12 -31.90 -3.07
C ASN A 189 -0.99 -32.91 -1.92
N VAL A 190 -1.30 -32.47 -0.72
CA VAL A 190 -1.12 -33.23 0.50
C VAL A 190 -2.47 -33.62 1.06
N LEU A 191 -2.69 -34.91 1.12
CA LEU A 191 -3.75 -35.50 1.93
C LEU A 191 -3.25 -35.55 3.37
N TYR A 192 -4.03 -35.07 4.33
CA TYR A 192 -3.66 -35.09 5.73
C TYR A 192 -4.75 -35.75 6.59
N ILE A 193 -4.30 -36.43 7.63
CA ILE A 193 -5.12 -36.90 8.74
C ILE A 193 -4.56 -36.25 10.00
N VAL A 194 -5.39 -35.51 10.70
CA VAL A 194 -5.06 -34.87 11.96
C VAL A 194 -6.05 -35.29 13.03
N LYS A 195 -5.58 -35.46 14.26
CA LYS A 195 -6.42 -35.58 15.44
C LYS A 195 -6.59 -34.20 16.06
N LEU A 196 -7.82 -33.81 16.28
CA LEU A 196 -8.23 -32.59 16.96
C LEU A 196 -8.80 -32.96 18.32
N SER A 197 -8.26 -32.41 19.39
CA SER A 197 -8.66 -32.71 20.77
C SER A 197 -8.88 -31.40 21.53
N SER A 198 -10.01 -31.31 22.23
CA SER A 198 -10.33 -30.29 23.23
C SER A 198 -10.60 -30.96 24.57
N GLU A 199 -10.99 -30.21 25.59
CA GLU A 199 -11.43 -30.75 26.88
C GLU A 199 -12.74 -31.55 26.75
N GLU A 200 -13.59 -31.23 25.77
CA GLU A 200 -14.91 -31.78 25.60
C GLU A 200 -15.00 -32.93 24.59
N GLU A 201 -14.12 -32.91 23.57
CA GLU A 201 -14.21 -33.87 22.46
C GLU A 201 -12.86 -34.11 21.77
N SER A 202 -12.79 -35.26 21.08
CA SER A 202 -11.64 -35.62 20.25
C SER A 202 -12.11 -36.33 18.99
N PHE A 203 -11.64 -35.89 17.80
CA PHE A 203 -11.99 -36.53 16.54
C PHE A 203 -10.85 -36.43 15.51
N TYR A 204 -10.96 -37.27 14.48
CA TYR A 204 -10.02 -37.22 13.36
C TYR A 204 -10.60 -36.43 12.21
N LYS A 205 -9.75 -35.60 11.57
CA LYS A 205 -10.07 -34.86 10.36
C LYS A 205 -9.21 -35.31 9.22
N LEU A 206 -9.88 -35.74 8.14
CA LEU A 206 -9.29 -36.00 6.84
C LEU A 206 -9.52 -34.79 5.92
N GLY A 207 -8.53 -34.39 5.15
CA GLY A 207 -8.68 -33.34 4.17
C GLY A 207 -7.46 -33.20 3.26
N ILE A 208 -7.62 -32.40 2.22
CA ILE A 208 -6.54 -32.04 1.30
C ILE A 208 -6.14 -30.59 1.49
N THR A 209 -4.86 -30.31 1.28
CA THR A 209 -4.35 -28.95 1.31
C THR A 209 -3.18 -28.81 0.34
N TYR A 210 -3.03 -27.62 -0.19
CA TYR A 210 -1.92 -27.22 -1.05
C TYR A 210 -1.09 -26.08 -0.42
N ARG A 211 -1.49 -25.57 0.74
CA ARG A 211 -0.82 -24.43 1.38
C ARG A 211 0.03 -24.88 2.57
N LYS A 212 1.35 -24.56 2.47
CA LYS A 212 2.26 -24.60 3.61
C LYS A 212 2.65 -23.18 3.99
N ARG A 213 2.64 -22.86 5.28
CA ARG A 213 3.22 -21.64 5.82
C ARG A 213 4.22 -22.03 6.90
N ASN A 214 5.47 -21.58 6.75
CA ASN A 214 6.57 -21.95 7.65
C ASN A 214 6.69 -23.48 7.85
N GLY A 215 6.57 -24.25 6.73
CA GLY A 215 6.66 -25.71 6.76
C GLY A 215 5.42 -26.45 7.31
N LYS A 216 4.43 -25.74 7.89
CA LYS A 216 3.21 -26.33 8.43
C LYS A 216 2.03 -26.14 7.49
N LEU A 217 1.16 -27.15 7.43
CA LEU A 217 -0.05 -27.11 6.62
C LEU A 217 -1.07 -26.14 7.24
N GLN A 218 -1.55 -25.16 6.45
CA GLN A 218 -2.34 -24.05 6.99
C GLN A 218 -3.80 -24.39 7.32
N ARG A 219 -4.37 -25.39 6.63
CA ARG A 219 -5.84 -25.59 6.64
C ARG A 219 -6.40 -26.06 7.96
N TYR A 220 -5.61 -26.70 8.82
CA TYR A 220 -6.06 -27.13 10.14
C TYR A 220 -5.55 -26.25 11.28
N SER A 221 -4.59 -25.37 11.04
CA SER A 221 -4.08 -24.44 12.06
C SER A 221 -5.15 -23.50 12.62
N GLN A 222 -6.22 -23.24 11.86
CA GLN A 222 -7.36 -22.45 12.33
C GLN A 222 -8.09 -23.08 13.53
N TYR A 223 -8.03 -24.41 13.69
CA TYR A 223 -8.68 -25.08 14.83
C TYR A 223 -8.00 -24.77 16.15
N ALA A 224 -6.71 -24.39 16.14
CA ALA A 224 -6.02 -23.92 17.34
C ALA A 224 -6.67 -22.64 17.92
N GLN A 225 -7.27 -21.79 17.07
CA GLN A 225 -8.00 -20.59 17.49
C GLN A 225 -9.29 -20.92 18.25
N PHE A 226 -9.83 -22.13 18.05
CA PHE A 226 -11.00 -22.64 18.75
C PHE A 226 -10.64 -23.56 19.92
N GLY A 227 -9.39 -23.53 20.40
CA GLY A 227 -8.95 -24.27 21.57
C GLY A 227 -8.60 -25.75 21.31
N TYR A 228 -8.59 -26.22 20.05
CA TYR A 228 -8.19 -27.59 19.75
C TYR A 228 -6.67 -27.76 19.75
N LYS A 229 -6.20 -28.76 20.44
CA LYS A 229 -4.86 -29.32 20.29
C LYS A 229 -4.82 -30.14 19.01
N ILE A 230 -3.81 -29.88 18.16
CA ILE A 230 -3.68 -30.50 16.84
C ILE A 230 -2.53 -31.49 16.89
N GLU A 231 -2.81 -32.75 16.58
CA GLU A 231 -1.82 -33.79 16.39
C GLU A 231 -1.87 -34.29 14.96
N GLU A 232 -0.76 -34.13 14.22
CA GLU A 232 -0.63 -34.61 12.84
C GLU A 232 -0.35 -36.10 12.86
N ILE A 233 -1.31 -36.92 12.38
CA ILE A 233 -1.18 -38.38 12.39
C ILE A 233 -0.48 -38.85 11.12
N LYS A 234 -0.89 -38.34 9.95
CA LYS A 234 -0.32 -38.75 8.66
C LYS A 234 -0.50 -37.69 7.61
N THR A 235 0.53 -37.52 6.79
CA THR A 235 0.50 -36.72 5.54
C THR A 235 0.99 -37.55 4.40
N ILE A 236 0.32 -37.46 3.24
CA ILE A 236 0.70 -38.16 1.99
C ILE A 236 0.74 -37.10 0.90
N SER A 237 1.88 -36.98 0.22
CA SER A 237 2.05 -36.08 -0.94
C SER A 237 1.72 -36.82 -2.23
N PHE A 238 1.06 -36.14 -3.15
CA PHE A 238 0.71 -36.64 -4.48
C PHE A 238 1.31 -35.74 -5.55
N GLU A 239 1.56 -36.27 -6.73
CA GLU A 239 2.08 -35.51 -7.86
C GLU A 239 1.00 -34.61 -8.47
N SER A 240 -0.26 -35.06 -8.47
CA SER A 240 -1.39 -34.29 -8.98
C SER A 240 -2.47 -34.00 -7.93
N PHE A 241 -3.21 -32.91 -8.13
CA PHE A 241 -4.38 -32.59 -7.29
C PHE A 241 -5.51 -33.61 -7.51
N GLU A 242 -5.65 -34.14 -8.71
CA GLU A 242 -6.69 -35.09 -9.08
C GLU A 242 -6.50 -36.38 -8.31
N GLU A 243 -5.28 -36.95 -8.32
CA GLU A 243 -4.96 -38.14 -7.51
C GLU A 243 -5.20 -37.91 -6.02
N CYS A 244 -4.81 -36.75 -5.52
CA CYS A 244 -5.02 -36.40 -4.10
C CYS A 244 -6.51 -36.34 -3.76
N ARG A 245 -7.34 -35.71 -4.62
CA ARG A 245 -8.80 -35.59 -4.46
C ARG A 245 -9.47 -36.94 -4.58
N ASP A 246 -9.07 -37.76 -5.53
CA ASP A 246 -9.66 -39.08 -5.72
C ASP A 246 -9.37 -39.97 -4.52
N LYS A 247 -8.15 -39.91 -3.97
CA LYS A 247 -7.79 -40.63 -2.75
C LYS A 247 -8.54 -40.12 -1.51
N GLU A 248 -8.76 -38.81 -1.39
CA GLU A 248 -9.62 -38.24 -0.34
C GLU A 248 -11.04 -38.77 -0.45
N THR A 249 -11.57 -38.82 -1.65
CA THR A 249 -12.94 -39.30 -1.92
C THR A 249 -13.08 -40.78 -1.59
N GLU A 250 -12.11 -41.60 -2.02
CA GLU A 250 -12.04 -43.02 -1.65
C GLU A 250 -12.06 -43.23 -0.15
N LEU A 251 -11.16 -42.55 0.57
CA LEU A 251 -11.07 -42.66 2.04
C LEU A 251 -12.34 -42.20 2.72
N LYS A 252 -12.96 -41.11 2.28
CA LYS A 252 -14.26 -40.64 2.81
C LYS A 252 -15.38 -41.65 2.60
N ARG A 253 -15.38 -42.40 1.48
CA ARG A 253 -16.35 -43.48 1.26
C ARG A 253 -16.15 -44.63 2.25
N LEU A 254 -14.90 -45.00 2.51
CA LEU A 254 -14.56 -46.07 3.47
C LEU A 254 -14.96 -45.74 4.90
N ILE A 255 -14.88 -44.46 5.30
CA ILE A 255 -15.20 -44.01 6.67
C ILE A 255 -16.62 -43.44 6.80
N LYS A 256 -17.43 -43.47 5.74
CA LYS A 256 -18.76 -42.83 5.70
C LYS A 256 -19.65 -43.18 6.89
N ASN A 257 -19.60 -44.41 7.41
CA ASN A 257 -20.38 -44.86 8.55
C ASN A 257 -19.84 -44.37 9.91
N ASN A 258 -18.65 -43.76 9.96
CA ASN A 258 -17.98 -43.27 11.14
C ASN A 258 -17.69 -41.74 11.08
N LEU A 259 -18.42 -41.03 10.22
CA LEU A 259 -18.26 -39.58 10.12
C LEU A 259 -18.89 -38.89 11.32
N TYR A 260 -18.06 -38.22 12.09
CA TYR A 260 -18.44 -37.36 13.20
C TYR A 260 -18.72 -35.94 12.73
N LEU A 261 -19.83 -35.36 13.13
CA LEU A 261 -20.12 -33.95 12.98
C LEU A 261 -19.78 -33.25 14.30
N PRO A 262 -18.76 -32.35 14.33
CA PRO A 262 -18.42 -31.60 15.54
C PRO A 262 -19.63 -30.83 16.05
N LYS A 263 -19.78 -30.74 17.36
CA LYS A 263 -20.74 -29.82 17.98
C LYS A 263 -20.37 -28.42 17.61
N LYS A 264 -21.34 -27.60 17.21
CA LYS A 264 -21.13 -26.19 16.83
C LYS A 264 -20.87 -25.35 18.06
#